data_7091bbfe80e663658ac025a487834751
#
_entry.id   7091bbfe80e663658ac025a487834751
#
_cell.length_a   1.000
_cell.length_b   1.000
_cell.length_c   1.000
_cell.angle_alpha   90.00
_cell.angle_beta   90.00
_cell.angle_gamma   90.00
#
_symmetry.space_group_name_H-M   'P 1'
#
loop_
_entity.id
_entity.type
_entity.pdbx_description
1 polymer ?
#
loop_
_entity_poly.entity_id
_entity_poly.type
_entity_poly.pdbx_seq_one_letter_code
_entity_poly.pdbx_strand_id
1 'polypeptide(L)'
;IEQARAPKPIIRSERQGTSALRLLAHPRFSAISGRELTALLAALLVLGVSFSFRFFAFVTPIQFLEIFLLTVLVVGTGFLGHELAHKFTAERYGCWAEFKLWVYGAVMALLFAAVSQGQFVFAAPGAVYIASRAGFFGEGINRKTNGIISIVGPLVNVLVASIFGIALL
;
A
#
# COMPACT_ATOMS: atom_id res chain seq x y z
N ILE A 1 3.46 68.11 21.62
CA ILE A 1 3.39 67.40 20.28
C ILE A 1 4.27 66.19 20.40
N GLU A 2 3.65 65.06 20.70
CA GLU A 2 4.28 63.74 20.88
C GLU A 2 4.35 63.04 19.53
N GLN A 3 5.57 62.84 19.02
CA GLN A 3 5.79 62.10 17.78
C GLN A 3 5.61 60.62 18.04
N ALA A 4 4.54 60.04 17.50
CA ALA A 4 4.28 58.60 17.48
C ALA A 4 5.39 57.89 16.71
N ARG A 5 6.17 57.07 17.39
CA ARG A 5 7.21 56.20 16.84
C ARG A 5 6.56 55.04 16.06
N ALA A 6 6.79 54.99 14.77
CA ALA A 6 6.34 53.89 13.93
C ALA A 6 6.92 52.54 14.40
N PRO A 7 6.14 51.45 14.39
CA PRO A 7 6.62 50.14 14.81
C PRO A 7 7.65 49.62 13.82
N LYS A 8 8.76 49.05 14.33
CA LYS A 8 9.80 48.40 13.51
C LYS A 8 9.26 47.17 12.84
N PRO A 9 9.58 46.89 11.55
CA PRO A 9 9.16 45.67 10.89
C PRO A 9 9.83 44.47 11.54
N ILE A 10 9.02 43.50 11.91
CA ILE A 10 9.47 42.19 12.43
C ILE A 10 9.96 41.37 11.25
N ILE A 11 11.27 41.35 10.99
CA ILE A 11 11.90 40.43 10.04
C ILE A 11 11.95 39.04 10.69
N ARG A 12 10.92 38.23 10.48
CA ARG A 12 10.82 36.88 10.98
C ARG A 12 10.54 35.89 9.81
N SER A 13 11.43 35.80 8.84
CA SER A 13 11.17 34.90 7.71
C SER A 13 12.31 33.96 7.24
N GLU A 14 13.53 34.06 7.77
CA GLU A 14 14.61 33.22 7.20
C GLU A 14 14.90 31.91 7.91
N ARG A 15 14.35 31.64 9.11
CA ARG A 15 14.61 30.37 9.82
C ARG A 15 13.61 29.24 9.53
N GLN A 16 12.49 29.52 8.88
CA GLN A 16 11.49 28.49 8.58
C GLN A 16 11.78 27.72 7.27
N GLY A 17 12.44 28.34 6.31
CA GLY A 17 12.76 27.70 5.03
C GLY A 17 13.78 26.55 5.11
N THR A 18 14.76 26.66 6.02
CA THR A 18 15.82 25.65 6.18
C THR A 18 15.35 24.40 6.90
N SER A 19 14.35 24.50 7.79
CA SER A 19 13.76 23.34 8.46
C SER A 19 12.88 22.51 7.53
N ALA A 20 12.11 23.16 6.65
CA ALA A 20 11.28 22.47 5.66
C ALA A 20 12.13 21.74 4.61
N LEU A 21 13.21 22.36 4.12
CA LEU A 21 14.16 21.73 3.19
C LEU A 21 14.91 20.54 3.82
N ARG A 22 15.22 20.59 5.13
CA ARG A 22 15.83 19.44 5.83
C ARG A 22 14.85 18.29 6.06
N LEU A 23 13.55 18.56 6.20
CA LEU A 23 12.51 17.52 6.28
C LEU A 23 12.29 16.81 4.95
N LEU A 24 12.54 17.47 3.82
CA LEU A 24 12.46 16.88 2.47
C LEU A 24 13.72 16.07 2.10
N ALA A 25 14.83 16.23 2.81
CA ALA A 25 16.13 15.66 2.45
C ALA A 25 16.34 14.20 2.89
N HIS A 26 15.49 13.64 3.75
CA HIS A 26 15.60 12.25 4.16
C HIS A 26 14.23 11.55 4.04
N PRO A 27 14.05 10.67 3.06
CA PRO A 27 12.90 9.77 3.03
C PRO A 27 12.96 8.91 4.30
N ARG A 28 12.12 9.22 5.28
CA ARG A 28 11.98 8.37 6.47
C ARG A 28 11.08 7.21 6.10
N PHE A 29 11.67 6.13 5.62
CA PHE A 29 10.98 4.87 5.50
C PHE A 29 10.56 4.44 6.90
N SER A 30 9.26 4.30 7.11
CA SER A 30 8.75 3.76 8.36
C SER A 30 8.91 2.24 8.35
N ALA A 31 9.41 1.68 9.44
CA ALA A 31 9.38 0.24 9.60
C ALA A 31 7.93 -0.26 9.53
N ILE A 32 7.73 -1.44 8.95
CA ILE A 32 6.42 -2.10 8.95
C ILE A 32 6.03 -2.36 10.41
N SER A 33 4.93 -1.78 10.85
CA SER A 33 4.44 -1.97 12.21
C SER A 33 3.89 -3.40 12.40
N GLY A 34 3.87 -3.89 13.65
CA GLY A 34 3.27 -5.21 13.92
C GLY A 34 1.81 -5.30 13.47
N ARG A 35 1.03 -4.23 13.57
CA ARG A 35 -0.37 -4.18 13.08
C ARG A 35 -0.43 -4.24 11.56
N GLU A 36 0.44 -3.54 10.88
CA GLU A 36 0.55 -3.56 9.42
C GLU A 36 0.95 -4.95 8.93
N LEU A 37 1.93 -5.58 9.58
CA LEU A 37 2.34 -6.94 9.26
C LEU A 37 1.20 -7.94 9.42
N THR A 38 0.46 -7.88 10.54
CA THR A 38 -0.70 -8.76 10.75
C THR A 38 -1.80 -8.52 9.73
N ALA A 39 -2.04 -7.26 9.32
CA ALA A 39 -3.00 -6.92 8.27
C ALA A 39 -2.58 -7.47 6.91
N LEU A 40 -1.30 -7.35 6.54
CA LEU A 40 -0.75 -7.91 5.29
C LEU A 40 -0.84 -9.44 5.28
N LEU A 41 -0.48 -10.10 6.38
CA LEU A 41 -0.56 -11.57 6.49
C LEU A 41 -2.01 -12.04 6.43
N ALA A 42 -2.95 -11.37 7.11
CA ALA A 42 -4.36 -11.71 7.03
C ALA A 42 -4.92 -11.54 5.61
N ALA A 43 -4.59 -10.44 4.92
CA ALA A 43 -4.97 -10.22 3.52
C ALA A 43 -4.39 -11.29 2.60
N LEU A 44 -3.13 -11.67 2.79
CA LEU A 44 -2.45 -12.71 2.03
C LEU A 44 -3.12 -14.08 2.21
N LEU A 45 -3.48 -14.46 3.45
CA LEU A 45 -4.20 -15.70 3.73
C LEU A 45 -5.59 -15.70 3.08
N VAL A 46 -6.33 -14.60 3.16
CA VAL A 46 -7.63 -14.44 2.50
C VAL A 46 -7.51 -14.64 0.99
N LEU A 47 -6.54 -13.98 0.36
CA LEU A 47 -6.30 -14.14 -1.08
C LEU A 47 -5.87 -15.58 -1.43
N GLY A 48 -4.97 -16.16 -0.64
CA GLY A 48 -4.52 -17.54 -0.82
C GLY A 48 -5.68 -18.53 -0.81
N VAL A 49 -6.57 -18.43 0.19
CA VAL A 49 -7.79 -19.25 0.28
C VAL A 49 -8.69 -18.98 -0.91
N SER A 50 -8.97 -17.71 -1.23
CA SER A 50 -9.89 -17.35 -2.31
C SER A 50 -9.45 -17.85 -3.68
N PHE A 51 -8.16 -17.74 -4.01
CA PHE A 51 -7.63 -18.19 -5.30
C PHE A 51 -7.44 -19.72 -5.37
N SER A 52 -7.16 -20.40 -4.26
CA SER A 52 -7.05 -21.87 -4.23
C SER A 52 -8.41 -22.58 -4.13
N PHE A 53 -9.48 -21.86 -3.80
CA PHE A 53 -10.80 -22.43 -3.52
C PHE A 53 -11.36 -23.29 -4.65
N ARG A 54 -11.10 -22.93 -5.91
CA ARG A 54 -11.54 -23.70 -7.08
C ARG A 54 -11.07 -25.16 -7.11
N PHE A 55 -9.99 -25.47 -6.41
CA PHE A 55 -9.42 -26.82 -6.39
C PHE A 55 -9.94 -27.66 -5.22
N PHE A 56 -10.56 -27.03 -4.21
CA PHE A 56 -10.95 -27.65 -2.95
C PHE A 56 -11.77 -28.95 -3.11
N ALA A 57 -12.71 -28.98 -4.06
CA ALA A 57 -13.57 -30.13 -4.28
C ALA A 57 -12.96 -31.27 -5.15
N PHE A 58 -11.79 -31.02 -5.78
CA PHE A 58 -11.25 -31.92 -6.81
C PHE A 58 -9.93 -32.59 -6.41
N VAL A 59 -9.35 -32.24 -5.28
CA VAL A 59 -8.03 -32.71 -4.85
C VAL A 59 -8.06 -33.27 -3.44
N THR A 60 -7.08 -34.08 -3.09
CA THR A 60 -6.90 -34.57 -1.71
C THR A 60 -6.45 -33.43 -0.79
N PRO A 61 -6.62 -33.54 0.54
CA PRO A 61 -6.20 -32.50 1.49
C PRO A 61 -4.72 -32.13 1.36
N ILE A 62 -3.85 -33.09 1.08
CA ILE A 62 -2.41 -32.81 0.92
C ILE A 62 -2.12 -32.01 -0.36
N GLN A 63 -2.76 -32.39 -1.48
CA GLN A 63 -2.66 -31.65 -2.74
C GLN A 63 -3.24 -30.24 -2.61
N PHE A 64 -4.34 -30.09 -1.86
CA PHE A 64 -4.90 -28.76 -1.59
C PHE A 64 -3.90 -27.90 -0.82
N LEU A 65 -3.22 -28.43 0.18
CA LEU A 65 -2.20 -27.69 0.92
C LEU A 65 -1.04 -27.25 0.00
N GLU A 66 -0.58 -28.12 -0.89
CA GLU A 66 0.46 -27.78 -1.87
C GLU A 66 0.02 -26.65 -2.80
N ILE A 67 -1.20 -26.76 -3.35
CA ILE A 67 -1.79 -25.72 -4.21
C ILE A 67 -1.96 -24.40 -3.43
N PHE A 68 -2.45 -24.47 -2.20
CA PHE A 68 -2.61 -23.30 -1.36
C PHE A 68 -1.27 -22.59 -1.10
N LEU A 69 -0.22 -23.34 -0.71
CA LEU A 69 1.11 -22.77 -0.47
C LEU A 69 1.70 -22.16 -1.74
N LEU A 70 1.55 -22.83 -2.88
CA LEU A 70 1.98 -22.28 -4.17
C LEU A 70 1.19 -20.99 -4.53
N THR A 71 -0.12 -21.02 -4.31
CA THR A 71 -0.99 -19.85 -4.53
C THR A 71 -0.57 -18.68 -3.65
N VAL A 72 -0.32 -18.92 -2.36
CA VAL A 72 0.17 -17.90 -1.42
C VAL A 72 1.51 -17.34 -1.89
N LEU A 73 2.41 -18.16 -2.40
CA LEU A 73 3.70 -17.70 -2.92
C LEU A 73 3.51 -16.80 -4.15
N VAL A 74 2.76 -17.25 -5.15
CA VAL A 74 2.59 -16.54 -6.44
C VAL A 74 1.76 -15.28 -6.25
N VAL A 75 0.55 -15.40 -5.68
CA VAL A 75 -0.34 -14.26 -5.45
C VAL A 75 0.27 -13.30 -4.42
N GLY A 76 0.93 -13.85 -3.41
CA GLY A 76 1.62 -13.07 -2.38
C GLY A 76 2.75 -12.22 -2.92
N THR A 77 3.54 -12.74 -3.84
CA THR A 77 4.61 -11.95 -4.49
C THR A 77 4.03 -10.74 -5.21
N GLY A 78 2.96 -10.93 -6.00
CA GLY A 78 2.28 -9.82 -6.68
C GLY A 78 1.61 -8.86 -5.70
N PHE A 79 0.86 -9.37 -4.73
CA PHE A 79 0.14 -8.57 -3.75
C PHE A 79 1.09 -7.75 -2.87
N LEU A 80 2.06 -8.39 -2.22
CA LEU A 80 3.00 -7.70 -1.35
C LEU A 80 3.86 -6.69 -2.13
N GLY A 81 4.33 -7.07 -3.32
CA GLY A 81 5.06 -6.16 -4.20
C GLY A 81 4.25 -4.91 -4.55
N HIS A 82 2.97 -5.08 -4.89
CA HIS A 82 2.03 -4.01 -5.19
C HIS A 82 1.83 -3.04 -4.00
N GLU A 83 1.46 -3.57 -2.83
CA GLU A 83 1.17 -2.77 -1.65
C GLU A 83 2.43 -2.06 -1.10
N LEU A 84 3.56 -2.76 -1.05
CA LEU A 84 4.82 -2.18 -0.62
C LEU A 84 5.33 -1.11 -1.60
N ALA A 85 5.08 -1.26 -2.90
CA ALA A 85 5.41 -0.25 -3.89
C ALA A 85 4.63 1.05 -3.65
N HIS A 86 3.33 0.97 -3.37
CA HIS A 86 2.53 2.14 -2.96
C HIS A 86 3.09 2.77 -1.68
N LYS A 87 3.34 1.97 -0.64
CA LYS A 87 3.86 2.45 0.64
C LYS A 87 5.18 3.18 0.49
N PHE A 88 6.19 2.52 -0.06
CA PHE A 88 7.53 3.12 -0.17
C PHE A 88 7.56 4.33 -1.10
N THR A 89 6.76 4.32 -2.17
CA THR A 89 6.62 5.50 -3.03
C THR A 89 5.99 6.66 -2.28
N ALA A 90 4.90 6.44 -1.55
CA ALA A 90 4.26 7.48 -0.74
C ALA A 90 5.24 8.07 0.30
N GLU A 91 5.97 7.21 1.01
CA GLU A 91 6.97 7.64 2.00
C GLU A 91 8.13 8.43 1.38
N ARG A 92 8.57 8.05 0.16
CA ARG A 92 9.58 8.80 -0.60
C ARG A 92 9.11 10.23 -0.94
N TYR A 93 7.82 10.41 -1.16
CA TYR A 93 7.21 11.74 -1.36
C TYR A 93 6.83 12.45 -0.05
N GLY A 94 7.32 11.98 1.10
CA GLY A 94 7.10 12.62 2.39
C GLY A 94 5.72 12.39 2.99
N CYS A 95 4.96 11.43 2.48
CA CYS A 95 3.68 11.02 3.04
C CYS A 95 3.86 10.02 4.19
N TRP A 96 2.86 9.88 5.02
CA TRP A 96 2.67 8.73 5.88
C TRP A 96 1.90 7.67 5.09
N ALA A 97 2.30 6.40 5.19
CA ALA A 97 1.64 5.31 4.50
C ALA A 97 1.62 4.05 5.36
N GLU A 98 0.47 3.38 5.43
CA GLU A 98 0.26 2.15 6.20
C GLU A 98 -0.77 1.27 5.51
N PHE A 99 -0.47 -0.01 5.31
CA PHE A 99 -1.46 -0.96 4.83
C PHE A 99 -2.50 -1.26 5.91
N LYS A 100 -3.78 -1.22 5.53
CA LYS A 100 -4.90 -1.60 6.40
C LYS A 100 -5.79 -2.63 5.73
N LEU A 101 -6.09 -3.68 6.49
CA LEU A 101 -7.07 -4.67 6.07
C LEU A 101 -8.46 -4.02 6.02
N TRP A 102 -9.16 -4.22 4.92
CA TRP A 102 -10.56 -3.88 4.78
C TRP A 102 -11.41 -5.13 5.01
N VAL A 103 -11.99 -5.24 6.21
CA VAL A 103 -12.69 -6.47 6.65
C VAL A 103 -13.81 -6.85 5.68
N TYR A 104 -14.61 -5.88 5.19
CA TYR A 104 -15.67 -6.16 4.22
C TYR A 104 -15.12 -6.69 2.89
N GLY A 105 -14.01 -6.13 2.41
CA GLY A 105 -13.32 -6.62 1.21
C GLY A 105 -12.79 -8.04 1.39
N ALA A 106 -12.23 -8.35 2.56
CA ALA A 106 -11.77 -9.70 2.90
C ALA A 106 -12.94 -10.71 2.94
N VAL A 107 -14.06 -10.34 3.58
CA VAL A 107 -15.28 -11.16 3.59
C VAL A 107 -15.84 -11.35 2.19
N MET A 108 -15.89 -10.29 1.38
CA MET A 108 -16.34 -10.37 -0.02
C MET A 108 -15.43 -11.30 -0.86
N ALA A 109 -14.11 -11.25 -0.66
CA ALA A 109 -13.19 -12.14 -1.36
C ALA A 109 -13.52 -13.62 -1.10
N LEU A 110 -13.72 -13.99 0.16
CA LEU A 110 -14.08 -15.36 0.54
C LEU A 110 -15.49 -15.73 0.09
N LEU A 111 -16.45 -14.83 0.23
CA LEU A 111 -17.86 -15.07 -0.17
C LEU A 111 -17.96 -15.33 -1.68
N PHE A 112 -17.37 -14.46 -2.49
CA PHE A 112 -17.42 -14.65 -3.95
C PHE A 112 -16.66 -15.89 -4.40
N ALA A 113 -15.51 -16.19 -3.79
CA ALA A 113 -14.80 -17.45 -4.06
C ALA A 113 -15.68 -18.67 -3.71
N ALA A 114 -16.36 -18.67 -2.57
CA ALA A 114 -17.21 -19.77 -2.14
C ALA A 114 -18.44 -19.92 -3.04
N VAL A 115 -19.20 -18.84 -3.31
CA VAL A 115 -20.42 -18.86 -4.12
C VAL A 115 -20.13 -19.22 -5.57
N SER A 116 -19.02 -18.71 -6.14
CA SER A 116 -18.62 -19.01 -7.51
C SER A 116 -17.81 -20.31 -7.67
N GLN A 117 -17.59 -21.06 -6.59
CA GLN A 117 -16.70 -22.22 -6.55
C GLN A 117 -15.27 -21.87 -7.05
N GLY A 118 -14.79 -20.70 -6.69
CA GLY A 118 -13.46 -20.21 -7.05
C GLY A 118 -13.30 -19.71 -8.49
N GLN A 119 -14.41 -19.56 -9.24
CA GLN A 119 -14.35 -19.03 -10.61
C GLN A 119 -14.23 -17.49 -10.62
N PHE A 120 -14.71 -16.83 -9.58
CA PHE A 120 -14.62 -15.40 -9.42
C PHE A 120 -14.04 -15.06 -8.04
N VAL A 121 -12.97 -14.25 -8.02
CA VAL A 121 -12.31 -13.79 -6.80
C VAL A 121 -12.33 -12.27 -6.76
N PHE A 122 -12.88 -11.72 -5.67
CA PHE A 122 -12.79 -10.30 -5.37
C PHE A 122 -11.47 -10.01 -4.65
N ALA A 123 -10.46 -9.53 -5.38
CA ALA A 123 -9.08 -9.42 -4.88
C ALA A 123 -8.77 -8.03 -4.29
N ALA A 124 -9.60 -7.52 -3.36
CA ALA A 124 -9.38 -6.25 -2.68
C ALA A 124 -9.56 -6.35 -1.15
N PRO A 125 -8.72 -7.17 -0.46
CA PRO A 125 -8.86 -7.36 0.98
C PRO A 125 -8.34 -6.18 1.82
N GLY A 126 -7.75 -5.17 1.21
CA GLY A 126 -7.19 -4.01 1.90
C GLY A 126 -6.57 -3.02 0.95
N ALA A 127 -5.94 -1.99 1.49
CA ALA A 127 -5.22 -0.98 0.72
C ALA A 127 -4.19 -0.23 1.59
N VAL A 128 -3.20 0.39 0.96
CA VAL A 128 -2.30 1.35 1.61
C VAL A 128 -3.03 2.68 1.78
N TYR A 129 -3.23 3.08 3.01
CA TYR A 129 -3.75 4.40 3.38
C TYR A 129 -2.62 5.40 3.41
N ILE A 130 -2.80 6.53 2.74
CA ILE A 130 -1.77 7.54 2.56
C ILE A 130 -2.27 8.88 3.08
N ALA A 131 -1.46 9.56 3.89
CA ALA A 131 -1.76 10.89 4.42
C ALA A 131 -0.55 11.82 4.27
N SER A 132 -0.83 13.10 3.98
CA SER A 132 0.22 14.12 3.98
C SER A 132 0.78 14.33 5.40
N ARG A 133 2.10 14.38 5.56
CA ARG A 133 2.76 14.73 6.84
C ARG A 133 2.76 16.23 7.13
N ALA A 134 2.31 17.07 6.20
CA ALA A 134 2.30 18.54 6.36
C ALA A 134 1.30 19.05 7.40
N GLY A 135 0.62 18.18 8.13
CA GLY A 135 -0.30 18.50 9.21
C GLY A 135 -1.66 19.03 8.74
N PHE A 136 -2.49 19.44 9.72
CA PHE A 136 -3.89 19.85 9.53
C PHE A 136 -4.07 21.09 8.62
N PHE A 137 -3.00 21.89 8.42
CA PHE A 137 -2.99 23.12 7.62
C PHE A 137 -2.10 23.01 6.36
N GLY A 138 -1.55 21.79 6.07
CA GLY A 138 -0.74 21.57 4.89
C GLY A 138 -1.59 21.32 3.64
N GLU A 139 -1.04 21.70 2.47
CA GLU A 139 -1.64 21.30 1.20
C GLU A 139 -1.71 19.77 1.14
N GLY A 140 -2.84 19.24 0.65
CA GLY A 140 -3.03 17.80 0.40
C GLY A 140 -1.99 17.29 -0.61
N ILE A 141 -1.93 15.98 -0.76
CA ILE A 141 -1.06 15.35 -1.77
C ILE A 141 -1.45 15.89 -3.16
N ASN A 142 -0.47 16.50 -3.88
CA ASN A 142 -0.77 17.07 -5.18
C ASN A 142 -1.13 15.97 -6.21
N ARG A 143 -1.86 16.32 -7.26
CA ARG A 143 -2.39 15.37 -8.27
C ARG A 143 -1.27 14.55 -8.93
N LYS A 144 -0.11 15.17 -9.22
CA LYS A 144 1.02 14.48 -9.85
C LYS A 144 1.61 13.42 -8.93
N THR A 145 1.86 13.76 -7.68
CA THR A 145 2.36 12.83 -6.66
C THR A 145 1.37 11.69 -6.43
N ASN A 146 0.08 12.00 -6.31
CA ASN A 146 -0.95 10.98 -6.15
C ASN A 146 -1.00 10.03 -7.36
N GLY A 147 -0.91 10.56 -8.58
CA GLY A 147 -0.85 9.74 -9.80
C GLY A 147 0.36 8.81 -9.84
N ILE A 148 1.55 9.30 -9.44
CA ILE A 148 2.76 8.46 -9.37
C ILE A 148 2.59 7.34 -8.35
N ILE A 149 2.09 7.66 -7.16
CA ILE A 149 1.85 6.65 -6.11
C ILE A 149 0.82 5.62 -6.59
N SER A 150 -0.25 6.05 -7.26
CA SER A 150 -1.32 5.15 -7.72
C SER A 150 -0.88 4.18 -8.83
N ILE A 151 0.04 4.59 -9.72
CA ILE A 151 0.44 3.74 -10.85
C ILE A 151 1.53 2.72 -10.48
N VAL A 152 2.31 2.96 -9.42
CA VAL A 152 3.48 2.12 -9.12
C VAL A 152 3.10 0.68 -8.75
N GLY A 153 2.01 0.46 -8.05
CA GLY A 153 1.52 -0.89 -7.72
C GLY A 153 1.21 -1.72 -8.97
N PRO A 154 0.31 -1.24 -9.86
CA PRO A 154 0.08 -1.90 -11.15
C PRO A 154 1.34 -2.13 -11.97
N LEU A 155 2.30 -1.20 -12.00
CA LEU A 155 3.56 -1.37 -12.73
C LEU A 155 4.41 -2.51 -12.14
N VAL A 156 4.45 -2.64 -10.81
CA VAL A 156 5.14 -3.77 -10.17
C VAL A 156 4.48 -5.09 -10.54
N ASN A 157 3.14 -5.16 -10.60
CA ASN A 157 2.45 -6.37 -11.03
C ASN A 157 2.76 -6.75 -12.48
N VAL A 158 2.82 -5.78 -13.39
CA VAL A 158 3.24 -6.02 -14.78
C VAL A 158 4.67 -6.55 -14.83
N LEU A 159 5.59 -5.96 -14.06
CA LEU A 159 6.97 -6.43 -13.97
C LEU A 159 7.07 -7.86 -13.44
N VAL A 160 6.39 -8.17 -12.34
CA VAL A 160 6.35 -9.52 -11.74
C VAL A 160 5.77 -10.52 -12.74
N ALA A 161 4.65 -10.20 -13.39
CA ALA A 161 4.03 -11.07 -14.40
C ALA A 161 4.97 -11.31 -15.60
N SER A 162 5.71 -10.28 -16.03
CA SER A 162 6.70 -10.40 -17.11
C SER A 162 7.86 -11.34 -16.73
N ILE A 163 8.37 -11.22 -15.50
CA ILE A 163 9.45 -12.09 -14.98
C ILE A 163 8.98 -13.55 -14.96
N PHE A 164 7.80 -13.81 -14.40
CA PHE A 164 7.24 -15.18 -14.39
C PHE A 164 6.94 -15.69 -15.80
N GLY A 165 6.43 -14.84 -16.70
CA GLY A 165 6.19 -15.22 -18.09
C GLY A 165 7.46 -15.61 -18.84
N ILE A 166 8.57 -14.88 -18.64
CA ILE A 166 9.87 -15.21 -19.26
C ILE A 166 10.46 -16.50 -18.65
N ALA A 167 10.28 -16.70 -17.33
CA ALA A 167 10.80 -17.90 -16.66
C ALA A 167 10.08 -19.21 -17.09
N LEU A 168 8.92 -19.10 -17.74
CA LEU A 168 8.15 -20.24 -18.25
C LEU A 168 8.41 -20.56 -19.73
N LEU A 169 9.22 -19.73 -20.43
CA LEU A 169 9.62 -19.95 -21.82
C LEU A 169 10.93 -20.74 -21.91
#